data_dcef6834b4b95bd4e9068b1ec38b95e9
#
_entry.id   dcef6834b4b95bd4e9068b1ec38b95e9
#
_cell.length_a   1.000
_cell.length_b   1.000
_cell.length_c   1.000
_cell.angle_alpha   90.00
_cell.angle_beta   90.00
_cell.angle_gamma   90.00
#
_symmetry.space_group_name_H-M   'P 1'
#
loop_
_entity.id
_entity.type
_entity.pdbx_description
1 polymer ?
#
loop_
_entity_poly.entity_id
_entity_poly.type
_entity_poly.pdbx_seq_one_letter_code
_entity_poly.pdbx_strand_id
1 'polypeptide(L)'
;MNKKLGHDAIYDARELGVPRMLLLGLQHLFAMFGATVLVPILVTGYGLPLSIQTTLLFAGIGTLLFHVCTKFKVPAFLGSSFAFLGGFQAVASLNTGKFAAMTGEEKLPYALGGVVIAGLLYLVLALLFKLVGAKKVMRYFPPIVTGPIIILIGLNLSGTAVTNASTCWWLALVAIAIIIVANIWGKGMIKIIPILLGVVGAYIVALIAGKVDFTEVAGADFVGLQKFVLAKFDVTSILVMAPIAIAAMMEHIGDISAISSTTGKNFIEDPGLHRTLLGDGLATALAGMFGGPANTTYGENTGVLALSRVYDPRVIRLAALYAIILSFSPKFDALVNSIPTAIVGGVSFVLYGMISAVGVRNVVENRVDLTKSRNLIIAAVIFVCGLGFASTGGITFTVGSADITLTGLAIAALAGVILNAVLPGNDYEFGKSVEGDASADLGSY
;
A
#
# COMPACT_ATOMS: atom_id res chain seq x y z
N MET A 1 2.48 -2.60 37.65
CA MET A 1 1.79 -1.34 37.25
C MET A 1 0.91 -1.67 36.05
N ASN A 2 -0.43 -1.53 36.18
CA ASN A 2 -1.34 -1.76 35.05
C ASN A 2 -1.26 -0.57 34.09
N LYS A 3 -0.48 -0.70 33.02
CA LYS A 3 -0.47 0.32 31.95
C LYS A 3 -1.84 0.39 31.28
N LYS A 4 -2.32 1.60 31.04
CA LYS A 4 -3.63 1.85 30.41
C LYS A 4 -3.45 1.96 28.90
N LEU A 5 -4.20 1.16 28.14
CA LEU A 5 -4.28 1.27 26.68
C LEU A 5 -4.70 2.68 26.27
N GLY A 6 -4.00 3.26 25.28
CA GLY A 6 -4.28 4.60 24.76
C GLY A 6 -3.68 5.75 25.57
N HIS A 7 -3.16 5.51 26.80
CA HIS A 7 -2.52 6.53 27.62
C HIS A 7 -1.01 6.32 27.76
N ASP A 8 -0.57 5.08 27.95
CA ASP A 8 0.84 4.74 28.17
C ASP A 8 1.45 4.10 26.92
N ALA A 9 2.67 4.51 26.54
CA ALA A 9 3.42 3.84 25.49
C ALA A 9 3.85 2.44 25.94
N ILE A 10 3.43 1.40 25.18
CA ILE A 10 3.68 0.00 25.51
C ILE A 10 4.60 -0.59 24.42
N TYR A 11 5.81 -0.94 24.80
CA TYR A 11 6.82 -1.53 23.90
C TYR A 11 6.97 -3.04 24.10
N ASP A 12 6.36 -3.62 25.12
CA ASP A 12 6.25 -5.07 25.33
C ASP A 12 4.79 -5.45 25.58
N ALA A 13 4.15 -6.01 24.57
CA ALA A 13 2.73 -6.38 24.63
C ALA A 13 2.44 -7.51 25.62
N ARG A 14 3.46 -8.25 26.08
CA ARG A 14 3.29 -9.29 27.11
C ARG A 14 2.79 -8.72 28.43
N GLU A 15 3.10 -7.45 28.73
CA GLU A 15 2.61 -6.75 29.91
C GLU A 15 1.07 -6.65 29.95
N LEU A 16 0.41 -6.77 28.78
CA LEU A 16 -1.04 -6.70 28.66
C LEU A 16 -1.76 -8.03 28.87
N GLY A 17 -1.00 -9.13 28.88
CA GLY A 17 -1.53 -10.49 28.89
C GLY A 17 -2.02 -10.98 27.52
N VAL A 18 -2.10 -12.31 27.38
CA VAL A 18 -2.40 -12.99 26.11
C VAL A 18 -3.73 -12.54 25.49
N PRO A 19 -4.87 -12.45 26.21
CA PRO A 19 -6.15 -12.09 25.60
C PRO A 19 -6.14 -10.71 24.94
N ARG A 20 -5.53 -9.72 25.59
CA ARG A 20 -5.44 -8.36 25.03
C ARG A 20 -4.49 -8.29 23.84
N MET A 21 -3.40 -9.06 23.88
CA MET A 21 -2.45 -9.13 22.78
C MET A 21 -3.09 -9.77 21.53
N LEU A 22 -3.89 -10.83 21.70
CA LEU A 22 -4.67 -11.45 20.62
C LEU A 22 -5.69 -10.46 20.02
N LEU A 23 -6.41 -9.73 20.88
CA LEU A 23 -7.37 -8.70 20.42
C LEU A 23 -6.67 -7.57 19.65
N LEU A 24 -5.51 -7.11 20.09
CA LEU A 24 -4.71 -6.12 19.37
C LEU A 24 -4.24 -6.63 18.00
N GLY A 25 -3.81 -7.90 17.94
CA GLY A 25 -3.50 -8.54 16.65
C GLY A 25 -4.70 -8.55 15.70
N LEU A 26 -5.89 -8.83 16.22
CA LEU A 26 -7.14 -8.80 15.45
C LEU A 26 -7.49 -7.38 14.99
N GLN A 27 -7.23 -6.34 15.81
CA GLN A 27 -7.40 -4.94 15.41
C GLN A 27 -6.51 -4.58 14.22
N HIS A 28 -5.24 -5.00 14.26
CA HIS A 28 -4.31 -4.77 13.16
C HIS A 28 -4.70 -5.54 11.90
N LEU A 29 -5.24 -6.76 12.03
CA LEU A 29 -5.81 -7.50 10.90
C LEU A 29 -6.95 -6.70 10.26
N PHE A 30 -7.90 -6.22 11.05
CA PHE A 30 -9.05 -5.48 10.53
C PHE A 30 -8.66 -4.14 9.90
N ALA A 31 -7.63 -3.47 10.42
CA ALA A 31 -7.13 -2.23 9.85
C ALA A 31 -6.56 -2.42 8.44
N MET A 32 -5.77 -3.48 8.23
CA MET A 32 -5.14 -3.78 6.95
C MET A 32 -6.08 -4.46 5.95
N PHE A 33 -7.12 -5.14 6.45
CA PHE A 33 -7.93 -6.06 5.67
C PHE A 33 -8.55 -5.39 4.45
N GLY A 34 -9.25 -4.26 4.65
CA GLY A 34 -9.96 -3.56 3.57
C GLY A 34 -9.03 -3.14 2.43
N ALA A 35 -7.87 -2.59 2.77
CA ALA A 35 -6.87 -2.19 1.79
C ALA A 35 -6.25 -3.40 1.08
N THR A 36 -5.92 -4.46 1.81
CA THR A 36 -5.26 -5.65 1.26
C THR A 36 -6.14 -6.40 0.26
N VAL A 37 -7.44 -6.57 0.54
CA VAL A 37 -8.34 -7.30 -0.37
C VAL A 37 -8.80 -6.46 -1.56
N LEU A 38 -8.74 -5.14 -1.45
CA LEU A 38 -9.17 -4.25 -2.51
C LEU A 38 -8.28 -4.35 -3.77
N VAL A 39 -6.97 -4.54 -3.61
CA VAL A 39 -6.04 -4.67 -4.74
C VAL A 39 -6.38 -5.86 -5.64
N PRO A 40 -6.51 -7.12 -5.14
CA PRO A 40 -6.88 -8.23 -6.02
C PRO A 40 -8.26 -8.07 -6.66
N ILE A 41 -9.25 -7.48 -5.98
CA ILE A 41 -10.56 -7.17 -6.57
C ILE A 41 -10.41 -6.23 -7.78
N LEU A 42 -9.62 -5.15 -7.62
CA LEU A 42 -9.39 -4.18 -8.69
C LEU A 42 -8.61 -4.78 -9.86
N VAL A 43 -7.57 -5.55 -9.57
CA VAL A 43 -6.76 -6.24 -10.60
C VAL A 43 -7.60 -7.24 -11.38
N THR A 44 -8.48 -7.98 -10.69
CA THR A 44 -9.46 -8.86 -11.34
C THR A 44 -10.44 -8.06 -12.21
N GLY A 45 -10.85 -6.87 -11.77
CA GLY A 45 -11.65 -5.93 -12.57
C GLY A 45 -10.95 -5.44 -13.85
N TYR A 46 -9.63 -5.45 -13.91
CA TYR A 46 -8.85 -5.20 -15.15
C TYR A 46 -8.75 -6.44 -16.07
N GLY A 47 -9.31 -7.57 -15.65
CA GLY A 47 -9.27 -8.83 -16.41
C GLY A 47 -8.11 -9.74 -16.04
N LEU A 48 -7.32 -9.44 -15.00
CA LEU A 48 -6.24 -10.29 -14.49
C LEU A 48 -6.73 -10.98 -13.19
N PRO A 49 -7.04 -12.27 -13.18
CA PRO A 49 -7.66 -12.97 -12.03
C PRO A 49 -6.66 -13.16 -10.88
N LEU A 50 -6.46 -12.13 -10.08
CA LEU A 50 -5.57 -12.12 -8.93
C LEU A 50 -6.30 -12.64 -7.68
N SER A 51 -5.79 -13.70 -7.05
CA SER A 51 -6.43 -14.36 -5.92
C SER A 51 -6.33 -13.56 -4.62
N ILE A 52 -7.46 -13.36 -3.93
CA ILE A 52 -7.53 -12.77 -2.58
C ILE A 52 -6.83 -13.67 -1.58
N GLN A 53 -7.01 -15.00 -1.67
CA GLN A 53 -6.37 -15.96 -0.79
C GLN A 53 -4.84 -15.85 -0.88
N THR A 54 -4.27 -15.85 -2.10
CA THR A 54 -2.83 -15.71 -2.31
C THR A 54 -2.33 -14.33 -1.84
N THR A 55 -3.11 -13.28 -2.04
CA THR A 55 -2.80 -11.93 -1.55
C THR A 55 -2.70 -11.89 -0.03
N LEU A 56 -3.68 -12.46 0.70
CA LEU A 56 -3.65 -12.52 2.16
C LEU A 56 -2.51 -13.38 2.69
N LEU A 57 -2.23 -14.52 2.02
CA LEU A 57 -1.12 -15.40 2.38
C LEU A 57 0.20 -14.65 2.34
N PHE A 58 0.48 -13.94 1.23
CA PHE A 58 1.75 -13.25 1.06
C PHE A 58 1.81 -11.91 1.79
N ALA A 59 0.70 -11.28 2.13
CA ALA A 59 0.68 -10.19 3.09
C ALA A 59 1.14 -10.66 4.48
N GLY A 60 0.64 -11.81 4.94
CA GLY A 60 1.05 -12.40 6.21
C GLY A 60 2.50 -12.91 6.19
N ILE A 61 2.88 -13.73 5.22
CA ILE A 61 4.26 -14.25 5.08
C ILE A 61 5.24 -13.09 4.85
N GLY A 62 4.89 -12.13 4.01
CA GLY A 62 5.70 -10.94 3.74
C GLY A 62 5.94 -10.12 4.99
N THR A 63 4.92 -9.90 5.82
CA THR A 63 5.05 -9.23 7.11
C THR A 63 5.99 -9.98 8.05
N LEU A 64 5.87 -11.31 8.16
CA LEU A 64 6.77 -12.10 9.00
C LEU A 64 8.22 -12.05 8.48
N LEU A 65 8.42 -12.14 7.17
CA LEU A 65 9.73 -12.02 6.53
C LEU A 65 10.35 -10.63 6.78
N PHE A 66 9.54 -9.57 6.63
CA PHE A 66 9.95 -8.20 6.95
C PHE A 66 10.43 -8.07 8.40
N HIS A 67 9.71 -8.65 9.35
CA HIS A 67 10.10 -8.62 10.77
C HIS A 67 11.43 -9.35 11.01
N VAL A 68 11.69 -10.46 10.32
CA VAL A 68 12.99 -11.15 10.37
C VAL A 68 14.09 -10.23 9.84
N CYS A 69 13.90 -9.62 8.67
CA CYS A 69 14.87 -8.70 8.06
C CYS A 69 15.17 -7.49 8.95
N THR A 70 14.13 -6.97 9.63
CA THR A 70 14.22 -5.80 10.53
C THR A 70 14.60 -6.16 11.98
N LYS A 71 15.06 -7.38 12.22
CA LYS A 71 15.43 -7.88 13.55
C LYS A 71 14.30 -7.75 14.57
N PHE A 72 13.06 -7.91 14.13
CA PHE A 72 11.85 -7.79 14.96
C PHE A 72 11.68 -6.44 15.67
N LYS A 73 12.26 -5.35 15.11
CA LYS A 73 12.22 -4.03 15.73
C LYS A 73 11.07 -3.16 15.23
N VAL A 74 10.74 -3.24 13.94
CA VAL A 74 9.80 -2.33 13.29
C VAL A 74 8.37 -2.89 13.34
N PRO A 75 7.41 -2.19 13.97
CA PRO A 75 6.02 -2.64 14.05
C PRO A 75 5.22 -2.26 12.79
N ALA A 76 5.67 -2.67 11.61
CA ALA A 76 4.97 -2.44 10.35
C ALA A 76 4.28 -3.73 9.88
N PHE A 77 3.08 -3.58 9.31
CA PHE A 77 2.38 -4.62 8.54
C PHE A 77 2.61 -4.36 7.05
N LEU A 78 2.82 -5.42 6.29
CA LEU A 78 2.92 -5.37 4.84
C LEU A 78 1.65 -5.93 4.20
N GLY A 79 1.06 -5.13 3.31
CA GLY A 79 -0.08 -5.57 2.51
C GLY A 79 0.10 -5.25 1.03
N SER A 80 -0.93 -5.43 0.24
CA SER A 80 -0.88 -5.24 -1.21
C SER A 80 -0.69 -3.78 -1.60
N SER A 81 0.24 -3.49 -2.51
CA SER A 81 0.60 -2.14 -2.92
C SER A 81 -0.35 -1.58 -3.98
N PHE A 82 -0.94 -0.42 -3.70
CA PHE A 82 -1.76 0.33 -4.65
C PHE A 82 -0.95 0.98 -5.78
N ALA A 83 0.33 1.27 -5.55
CA ALA A 83 1.19 1.87 -6.56
C ALA A 83 1.26 1.03 -7.84
N PHE A 84 1.16 -0.30 -7.72
CA PHE A 84 1.27 -1.22 -8.85
C PHE A 84 -0.03 -1.41 -9.65
N LEU A 85 -1.17 -0.87 -9.20
CA LEU A 85 -2.44 -1.02 -9.92
C LEU A 85 -2.38 -0.53 -11.36
N GLY A 86 -1.74 0.64 -11.59
CA GLY A 86 -1.52 1.16 -12.93
C GLY A 86 -0.67 0.24 -13.81
N GLY A 87 0.30 -0.45 -13.22
CA GLY A 87 1.12 -1.44 -13.91
C GLY A 87 0.32 -2.70 -14.28
N PHE A 88 -0.50 -3.22 -13.37
CA PHE A 88 -1.40 -4.34 -13.67
C PHE A 88 -2.38 -3.97 -14.80
N GLN A 89 -2.98 -2.77 -14.75
CA GLN A 89 -3.86 -2.28 -15.80
C GLN A 89 -3.13 -2.17 -17.15
N ALA A 90 -1.91 -1.64 -17.16
CA ALA A 90 -1.11 -1.55 -18.38
C ALA A 90 -0.78 -2.92 -18.95
N VAL A 91 -0.39 -3.91 -18.12
CA VAL A 91 -0.14 -5.29 -18.59
C VAL A 91 -1.43 -5.96 -19.08
N ALA A 92 -2.56 -5.74 -18.42
CA ALA A 92 -3.87 -6.23 -18.87
C ALA A 92 -4.21 -5.73 -20.28
N SER A 93 -3.87 -4.46 -20.56
CA SER A 93 -4.17 -3.78 -21.82
C SER A 93 -3.17 -4.08 -22.95
N LEU A 94 -2.09 -4.83 -22.69
CA LEU A 94 -1.14 -5.22 -23.74
C LEU A 94 -1.83 -6.03 -24.84
N ASN A 95 -1.74 -5.55 -26.07
CA ASN A 95 -2.38 -6.15 -27.25
C ASN A 95 -1.42 -6.31 -28.43
N THR A 96 -0.12 -6.21 -28.19
CA THR A 96 0.93 -6.31 -29.21
C THR A 96 1.81 -7.56 -28.99
N GLY A 97 2.49 -7.98 -30.04
CA GLY A 97 3.39 -9.13 -29.99
C GLY A 97 2.69 -10.40 -29.46
N LYS A 98 3.32 -11.10 -28.55
CA LYS A 98 2.77 -12.33 -27.97
C LYS A 98 1.53 -12.09 -27.07
N PHE A 99 1.34 -10.88 -26.54
CA PHE A 99 0.22 -10.55 -25.66
C PHE A 99 -1.10 -10.35 -26.41
N ALA A 100 -1.08 -10.17 -27.75
CA ALA A 100 -2.27 -9.89 -28.56
C ALA A 100 -3.35 -10.98 -28.48
N ALA A 101 -2.93 -12.25 -28.38
CA ALA A 101 -3.84 -13.39 -28.32
C ALA A 101 -4.03 -13.95 -26.90
N MET A 102 -3.35 -13.39 -25.89
CA MET A 102 -3.40 -13.89 -24.52
C MET A 102 -4.65 -13.45 -23.79
N THR A 103 -5.25 -14.37 -23.05
CA THR A 103 -6.29 -14.08 -22.05
C THR A 103 -5.70 -13.39 -20.81
N GLY A 104 -6.53 -12.85 -19.92
CA GLY A 104 -6.05 -12.27 -18.67
C GLY A 104 -5.34 -13.28 -17.76
N GLU A 105 -5.84 -14.53 -17.72
CA GLU A 105 -5.18 -15.62 -16.99
C GLU A 105 -3.76 -15.90 -17.48
N GLU A 106 -3.54 -15.80 -18.80
CA GLU A 106 -2.24 -16.01 -19.42
C GLU A 106 -1.31 -14.79 -19.24
N LYS A 107 -1.86 -13.56 -19.13
CA LYS A 107 -1.09 -12.32 -18.90
C LYS A 107 -0.68 -12.16 -17.44
N LEU A 108 -1.49 -12.62 -16.48
CA LEU A 108 -1.22 -12.48 -15.04
C LEU A 108 0.19 -12.96 -14.65
N PRO A 109 0.67 -14.16 -15.03
CA PRO A 109 2.02 -14.60 -14.70
C PRO A 109 3.13 -13.63 -15.13
N TYR A 110 2.95 -12.93 -16.25
CA TYR A 110 3.92 -11.95 -16.74
C TYR A 110 3.88 -10.63 -15.94
N ALA A 111 2.70 -10.17 -15.54
CA ALA A 111 2.58 -9.05 -14.61
C ALA A 111 3.28 -9.37 -13.28
N LEU A 112 3.09 -10.58 -12.77
CA LEU A 112 3.75 -11.07 -11.55
C LEU A 112 5.27 -11.17 -11.72
N GLY A 113 5.78 -11.56 -12.89
CA GLY A 113 7.21 -11.51 -13.19
C GLY A 113 7.78 -10.10 -13.11
N GLY A 114 7.02 -9.10 -13.55
CA GLY A 114 7.36 -7.68 -13.37
C GLY A 114 7.39 -7.27 -11.89
N VAL A 115 6.46 -7.77 -11.07
CA VAL A 115 6.45 -7.57 -9.61
C VAL A 115 7.69 -8.16 -8.96
N VAL A 116 8.12 -9.37 -9.37
CA VAL A 116 9.37 -9.99 -8.86
C VAL A 116 10.56 -9.08 -9.12
N ILE A 117 10.72 -8.60 -10.34
CA ILE A 117 11.84 -7.71 -10.69
C ILE A 117 11.73 -6.38 -9.94
N ALA A 118 10.54 -5.83 -9.77
CA ALA A 118 10.31 -4.65 -8.93
C ALA A 118 10.81 -4.90 -7.49
N GLY A 119 10.46 -6.03 -6.89
CA GLY A 119 10.97 -6.42 -5.56
C GLY A 119 12.50 -6.54 -5.51
N LEU A 120 13.14 -7.05 -6.55
CA LEU A 120 14.60 -7.12 -6.64
C LEU A 120 15.25 -5.73 -6.73
N LEU A 121 14.58 -4.72 -7.34
CA LEU A 121 15.07 -3.34 -7.33
C LEU A 121 15.12 -2.73 -5.92
N TYR A 122 14.21 -3.12 -5.01
CA TYR A 122 14.31 -2.74 -3.59
C TYR A 122 15.60 -3.24 -2.96
N LEU A 123 16.06 -4.45 -3.33
CA LEU A 123 17.32 -4.99 -2.82
C LEU A 123 18.51 -4.17 -3.30
N VAL A 124 18.47 -3.68 -4.55
CA VAL A 124 19.51 -2.79 -5.08
C VAL A 124 19.54 -1.49 -4.27
N LEU A 125 18.38 -0.87 -4.02
CA LEU A 125 18.32 0.35 -3.20
C LEU A 125 18.76 0.06 -1.75
N ALA A 126 18.34 -1.05 -1.16
CA ALA A 126 18.79 -1.48 0.17
C ALA A 126 20.32 -1.61 0.25
N LEU A 127 20.94 -2.17 -0.79
CA LEU A 127 22.40 -2.26 -0.88
C LEU A 127 23.04 -0.88 -0.96
N LEU A 128 22.49 0.05 -1.74
CA LEU A 128 22.94 1.44 -1.81
C LEU A 128 22.87 2.12 -0.44
N PHE A 129 21.76 1.96 0.30
CA PHE A 129 21.65 2.47 1.67
C PHE A 129 22.70 1.89 2.61
N LYS A 130 23.01 0.59 2.45
CA LYS A 130 24.02 -0.09 3.28
C LYS A 130 25.44 0.39 2.97
N LEU A 131 25.78 0.57 1.69
CA LEU A 131 27.14 0.90 1.25
C LEU A 131 27.45 2.41 1.34
N VAL A 132 26.50 3.24 0.95
CA VAL A 132 26.67 4.69 0.81
C VAL A 132 26.21 5.44 2.06
N GLY A 133 25.31 4.83 2.84
CA GLY A 133 24.70 5.38 4.05
C GLY A 133 23.40 6.16 3.79
N ALA A 134 22.49 6.13 4.78
CA ALA A 134 21.17 6.73 4.67
C ALA A 134 21.23 8.24 4.33
N LYS A 135 22.11 9.01 4.99
CA LYS A 135 22.21 10.47 4.79
C LYS A 135 22.49 10.87 3.33
N LYS A 136 23.36 10.12 2.64
CA LYS A 136 23.70 10.42 1.24
C LYS A 136 22.61 9.99 0.27
N VAL A 137 22.00 8.81 0.48
CA VAL A 137 20.95 8.28 -0.39
C VAL A 137 19.68 9.10 -0.24
N MET A 138 19.27 9.45 0.99
CA MET A 138 18.07 10.26 1.26
C MET A 138 18.12 11.67 0.66
N ARG A 139 19.31 12.18 0.31
CA ARG A 139 19.43 13.43 -0.44
C ARG A 139 18.72 13.39 -1.81
N TYR A 140 18.58 12.18 -2.39
CA TYR A 140 17.88 11.99 -3.67
C TYR A 140 16.38 11.73 -3.48
N PHE A 141 15.94 11.38 -2.29
CA PHE A 141 14.56 11.07 -1.93
C PHE A 141 14.00 12.00 -0.82
N PRO A 142 14.16 13.34 -0.97
CA PRO A 142 13.63 14.27 0.04
C PRO A 142 12.10 14.31 0.01
N PRO A 143 11.46 14.83 1.08
CA PRO A 143 10.00 14.96 1.15
C PRO A 143 9.34 15.74 0.01
N ILE A 144 10.07 16.68 -0.63
CA ILE A 144 9.60 17.37 -1.84
C ILE A 144 9.44 16.44 -3.05
N VAL A 145 10.08 15.27 -3.04
CA VAL A 145 9.93 14.26 -4.09
C VAL A 145 8.95 13.17 -3.62
N THR A 146 9.15 12.63 -2.42
CA THR A 146 8.34 11.51 -1.91
C THR A 146 6.88 11.92 -1.66
N GLY A 147 6.64 13.09 -1.07
CA GLY A 147 5.30 13.57 -0.78
C GLY A 147 4.40 13.70 -2.03
N PRO A 148 4.80 14.44 -3.06
CA PRO A 148 4.05 14.53 -4.32
C PRO A 148 3.79 13.18 -4.99
N ILE A 149 4.71 12.22 -4.89
CA ILE A 149 4.52 10.88 -5.47
C ILE A 149 3.47 10.10 -4.70
N ILE A 150 3.47 10.14 -3.36
CA ILE A 150 2.42 9.52 -2.54
C ILE A 150 1.05 10.14 -2.84
N ILE A 151 0.98 11.48 -3.02
CA ILE A 151 -0.24 12.17 -3.46
C ILE A 151 -0.75 11.57 -4.78
N LEU A 152 0.14 11.38 -5.75
CA LEU A 152 -0.21 10.85 -7.07
C LEU A 152 -0.68 9.39 -7.03
N ILE A 153 -0.17 8.55 -6.10
CA ILE A 153 -0.63 7.17 -5.95
C ILE A 153 -2.15 7.14 -5.72
N GLY A 154 -2.64 7.95 -4.77
CA GLY A 154 -4.09 8.01 -4.52
C GLY A 154 -4.87 8.71 -5.65
N LEU A 155 -4.40 9.85 -6.16
CA LEU A 155 -5.13 10.61 -7.18
C LEU A 155 -5.25 9.87 -8.51
N ASN A 156 -4.24 9.13 -8.95
CA ASN A 156 -4.30 8.37 -10.21
C ASN A 156 -5.36 7.27 -10.17
N LEU A 157 -5.75 6.80 -9.00
CA LEU A 157 -6.77 5.78 -8.82
C LEU A 157 -8.18 6.35 -8.69
N SER A 158 -8.32 7.69 -8.59
CA SER A 158 -9.62 8.35 -8.37
C SER A 158 -10.64 8.03 -9.47
N GLY A 159 -10.21 7.97 -10.74
CA GLY A 159 -11.06 7.59 -11.85
C GLY A 159 -11.69 6.20 -11.69
N THR A 160 -10.91 5.21 -11.25
CA THR A 160 -11.40 3.86 -10.98
C THR A 160 -12.44 3.85 -9.84
N ALA A 161 -12.21 4.64 -8.78
CA ALA A 161 -13.19 4.78 -7.70
C ALA A 161 -14.54 5.34 -8.22
N VAL A 162 -14.50 6.38 -9.06
CA VAL A 162 -15.70 6.98 -9.69
C VAL A 162 -16.41 5.95 -10.57
N THR A 163 -15.68 5.26 -11.43
CA THR A 163 -16.25 4.24 -12.34
C THR A 163 -16.93 3.12 -11.56
N ASN A 164 -16.29 2.60 -10.52
CA ASN A 164 -16.86 1.54 -9.69
C ASN A 164 -18.08 2.03 -8.90
N ALA A 165 -18.03 3.24 -8.33
CA ALA A 165 -19.16 3.83 -7.60
C ALA A 165 -20.35 4.11 -8.51
N SER A 166 -20.12 4.49 -9.77
CA SER A 166 -21.18 4.80 -10.74
C SER A 166 -22.08 3.61 -11.09
N THR A 167 -21.64 2.39 -10.83
CA THR A 167 -22.47 1.19 -11.01
C THR A 167 -23.72 1.20 -10.11
N CYS A 168 -23.65 1.85 -8.93
CA CYS A 168 -24.77 2.05 -8.02
C CYS A 168 -24.47 3.15 -6.99
N TRP A 169 -24.63 4.42 -7.34
CA TRP A 169 -24.25 5.57 -6.53
C TRP A 169 -24.79 5.57 -5.11
N TRP A 170 -26.06 5.23 -4.91
CA TRP A 170 -26.64 5.25 -3.55
C TRP A 170 -25.93 4.27 -2.62
N LEU A 171 -25.52 3.10 -3.14
CA LEU A 171 -24.81 2.09 -2.34
C LEU A 171 -23.37 2.51 -2.05
N ALA A 172 -22.70 3.15 -3.00
CA ALA A 172 -21.39 3.77 -2.80
C ALA A 172 -21.46 4.87 -1.74
N LEU A 173 -22.50 5.73 -1.78
CA LEU A 173 -22.70 6.79 -0.79
C LEU A 173 -22.95 6.24 0.61
N VAL A 174 -23.66 5.12 0.74
CA VAL A 174 -23.85 4.43 2.02
C VAL A 174 -22.50 4.00 2.58
N ALA A 175 -21.62 3.39 1.77
CA ALA A 175 -20.29 2.99 2.21
C ALA A 175 -19.46 4.20 2.67
N ILE A 176 -19.42 5.26 1.88
CA ILE A 176 -18.73 6.52 2.21
C ILE A 176 -19.26 7.11 3.53
N ALA A 177 -20.57 7.20 3.68
CA ALA A 177 -21.20 7.76 4.88
C ALA A 177 -20.84 6.97 6.15
N ILE A 178 -20.87 5.62 6.07
CA ILE A 178 -20.49 4.77 7.20
C ILE A 178 -19.00 5.01 7.57
N ILE A 179 -18.10 5.07 6.59
CA ILE A 179 -16.67 5.32 6.83
C ILE A 179 -16.47 6.68 7.52
N ILE A 180 -17.13 7.73 7.00
CA ILE A 180 -17.02 9.08 7.57
C ILE A 180 -17.53 9.10 9.01
N VAL A 181 -18.72 8.54 9.26
CA VAL A 181 -19.30 8.49 10.61
C VAL A 181 -18.42 7.70 11.56
N ALA A 182 -17.93 6.53 11.13
CA ALA A 182 -17.05 5.71 11.95
C ALA A 182 -15.71 6.41 12.26
N ASN A 183 -15.15 7.12 11.30
CA ASN A 183 -13.86 7.81 11.47
C ASN A 183 -13.97 9.07 12.34
N ILE A 184 -15.01 9.90 12.14
CA ILE A 184 -15.13 11.21 12.79
C ILE A 184 -15.78 11.07 14.18
N TRP A 185 -16.89 10.36 14.28
CA TRP A 185 -17.65 10.22 15.54
C TRP A 185 -17.41 8.91 16.27
N GLY A 186 -16.74 7.96 15.64
CA GLY A 186 -16.39 6.68 16.24
C GLY A 186 -15.44 6.83 17.41
N LYS A 187 -15.56 5.93 18.40
CA LYS A 187 -14.68 5.84 19.58
C LYS A 187 -14.08 4.44 19.66
N GLY A 188 -12.86 4.34 20.19
CA GLY A 188 -12.17 3.06 20.38
C GLY A 188 -12.02 2.28 19.06
N MET A 189 -12.51 1.04 19.02
CA MET A 189 -12.41 0.15 17.85
C MET A 189 -13.08 0.71 16.61
N ILE A 190 -14.22 1.38 16.72
CA ILE A 190 -14.97 1.92 15.57
C ILE A 190 -14.11 2.90 14.78
N LYS A 191 -13.37 3.76 15.48
CA LYS A 191 -12.45 4.74 14.85
C LYS A 191 -11.24 4.07 14.17
N ILE A 192 -10.87 2.87 14.62
CA ILE A 192 -9.68 2.14 14.12
C ILE A 192 -9.97 1.42 12.80
N ILE A 193 -11.22 0.95 12.58
CA ILE A 193 -11.58 0.10 11.45
C ILE A 193 -12.67 0.71 10.55
N PRO A 194 -12.61 2.00 10.20
CA PRO A 194 -13.70 2.66 9.47
C PRO A 194 -13.92 2.05 8.09
N ILE A 195 -12.88 1.65 7.39
CA ILE A 195 -12.96 1.04 6.05
C ILE A 195 -13.69 -0.30 6.13
N LEU A 196 -13.33 -1.17 7.07
CA LEU A 196 -14.01 -2.45 7.26
C LEU A 196 -15.50 -2.24 7.61
N LEU A 197 -15.81 -1.27 8.49
CA LEU A 197 -17.20 -0.95 8.83
C LEU A 197 -17.98 -0.43 7.63
N GLY A 198 -17.34 0.36 6.77
CA GLY A 198 -17.93 0.81 5.50
C GLY A 198 -18.27 -0.35 4.58
N VAL A 199 -17.33 -1.28 4.39
CA VAL A 199 -17.53 -2.49 3.59
C VAL A 199 -18.68 -3.32 4.17
N VAL A 200 -18.57 -3.73 5.44
CA VAL A 200 -19.54 -4.64 6.08
C VAL A 200 -20.92 -3.99 6.19
N GLY A 201 -20.97 -2.73 6.61
CA GLY A 201 -22.26 -2.01 6.75
C GLY A 201 -22.97 -1.82 5.41
N ALA A 202 -22.26 -1.38 4.37
CA ALA A 202 -22.83 -1.25 3.04
C ALA A 202 -23.19 -2.62 2.43
N TYR A 203 -22.41 -3.66 2.72
CA TYR A 203 -22.73 -5.03 2.31
C TYR A 203 -24.03 -5.54 2.94
N ILE A 204 -24.25 -5.29 4.23
CA ILE A 204 -25.54 -5.61 4.90
C ILE A 204 -26.69 -4.87 4.23
N VAL A 205 -26.53 -3.59 3.91
CA VAL A 205 -27.53 -2.81 3.18
C VAL A 205 -27.79 -3.39 1.79
N ALA A 206 -26.72 -3.80 1.08
CA ALA A 206 -26.84 -4.45 -0.24
C ALA A 206 -27.57 -5.79 -0.16
N LEU A 207 -27.35 -6.56 0.92
CA LEU A 207 -28.08 -7.81 1.20
C LEU A 207 -29.57 -7.57 1.35
N ILE A 208 -29.95 -6.60 2.18
CA ILE A 208 -31.36 -6.23 2.41
C ILE A 208 -32.02 -5.77 1.09
N ALA A 209 -31.24 -5.07 0.24
CA ALA A 209 -31.68 -4.59 -1.06
C ALA A 209 -31.67 -5.67 -2.17
N GLY A 210 -31.30 -6.92 -1.88
CA GLY A 210 -31.22 -8.02 -2.86
C GLY A 210 -30.19 -7.80 -3.97
N LYS A 211 -29.10 -7.11 -3.67
CA LYS A 211 -28.03 -6.77 -4.63
C LYS A 211 -26.78 -7.66 -4.51
N VAL A 212 -26.84 -8.72 -3.72
CA VAL A 212 -25.71 -9.65 -3.50
C VAL A 212 -26.08 -11.03 -4.04
N ASP A 213 -25.16 -11.61 -4.81
CA ASP A 213 -25.27 -12.99 -5.28
C ASP A 213 -24.44 -13.91 -4.39
N PHE A 214 -25.08 -14.91 -3.79
CA PHE A 214 -24.44 -15.89 -2.92
C PHE A 214 -24.12 -17.23 -3.60
N THR A 215 -24.34 -17.35 -4.90
CA THR A 215 -24.17 -18.63 -5.62
C THR A 215 -22.77 -19.20 -5.43
N GLU A 216 -21.75 -18.38 -5.61
CA GLU A 216 -20.35 -18.81 -5.39
C GLU A 216 -20.04 -19.09 -3.93
N VAL A 217 -20.58 -18.27 -3.02
CA VAL A 217 -20.37 -18.44 -1.57
C VAL A 217 -20.99 -19.76 -1.08
N ALA A 218 -22.15 -20.12 -1.60
CA ALA A 218 -22.83 -21.36 -1.22
C ALA A 218 -22.03 -22.61 -1.65
N GLY A 219 -21.41 -22.56 -2.84
CA GLY A 219 -20.61 -23.68 -3.38
C GLY A 219 -19.17 -23.77 -2.88
N ALA A 220 -18.66 -22.75 -2.19
CA ALA A 220 -17.27 -22.70 -1.77
C ALA A 220 -17.02 -23.52 -0.49
N ASP A 221 -15.85 -24.17 -0.42
CA ASP A 221 -15.40 -24.90 0.76
C ASP A 221 -14.94 -23.97 1.88
N PHE A 222 -15.06 -24.42 3.13
CA PHE A 222 -14.58 -23.65 4.29
C PHE A 222 -13.06 -23.59 4.38
N VAL A 223 -12.37 -24.67 3.99
CA VAL A 223 -10.92 -24.80 4.01
C VAL A 223 -10.45 -25.34 2.68
N GLY A 224 -9.45 -24.72 2.08
CA GLY A 224 -8.85 -25.15 0.83
C GLY A 224 -7.44 -24.58 0.67
N LEU A 225 -6.69 -25.19 -0.23
CA LEU A 225 -5.35 -24.71 -0.59
C LEU A 225 -5.45 -23.68 -1.71
N GLN A 226 -4.60 -22.67 -1.62
CA GLN A 226 -4.48 -21.66 -2.68
C GLN A 226 -3.94 -22.27 -3.97
N LYS A 227 -4.44 -21.79 -5.09
CA LYS A 227 -3.86 -22.08 -6.40
C LYS A 227 -2.76 -21.06 -6.68
N PHE A 228 -1.51 -21.50 -6.63
CA PHE A 228 -0.39 -20.64 -6.95
C PHE A 228 -0.24 -20.41 -8.44
N VAL A 229 -0.02 -19.16 -8.82
CA VAL A 229 0.32 -18.75 -10.17
C VAL A 229 1.80 -18.39 -10.19
N LEU A 230 2.61 -19.21 -10.85
CA LEU A 230 4.05 -18.96 -10.91
C LEU A 230 4.36 -17.83 -11.90
N ALA A 231 5.25 -16.92 -11.49
CA ALA A 231 5.69 -15.81 -12.32
C ALA A 231 6.35 -16.29 -13.63
N LYS A 232 6.05 -15.59 -14.72
CA LYS A 232 6.76 -15.71 -16.01
C LYS A 232 7.42 -14.37 -16.33
N PHE A 233 8.58 -14.44 -16.93
CA PHE A 233 9.37 -13.24 -17.19
C PHE A 233 9.30 -12.86 -18.67
N ASP A 234 9.07 -11.58 -18.92
CA ASP A 234 9.09 -10.96 -20.23
C ASP A 234 9.55 -9.52 -20.12
N VAL A 235 10.36 -9.09 -21.09
CA VAL A 235 10.96 -7.76 -21.08
C VAL A 235 9.90 -6.67 -21.09
N THR A 236 8.83 -6.80 -21.88
CA THR A 236 7.76 -5.80 -21.96
C THR A 236 7.07 -5.61 -20.61
N SER A 237 6.60 -6.70 -19.99
CA SER A 237 5.92 -6.63 -18.69
C SER A 237 6.84 -6.17 -17.57
N ILE A 238 8.12 -6.55 -17.59
CA ILE A 238 9.13 -6.09 -16.65
C ILE A 238 9.32 -4.57 -16.76
N LEU A 239 9.47 -4.04 -17.96
CA LEU A 239 9.70 -2.62 -18.19
C LEU A 239 8.47 -1.76 -17.89
N VAL A 240 7.27 -2.34 -17.92
CA VAL A 240 6.04 -1.69 -17.43
C VAL A 240 5.99 -1.63 -15.89
N MET A 241 6.32 -2.73 -15.23
CA MET A 241 6.14 -2.89 -13.78
C MET A 241 7.32 -2.36 -12.95
N ALA A 242 8.55 -2.66 -13.37
CA ALA A 242 9.75 -2.38 -12.59
C ALA A 242 9.97 -0.88 -12.25
N PRO A 243 9.71 0.09 -13.15
CA PRO A 243 9.88 1.51 -12.82
C PRO A 243 8.94 2.01 -11.72
N ILE A 244 7.78 1.36 -11.52
CA ILE A 244 6.82 1.68 -10.46
C ILE A 244 7.43 1.43 -9.06
N ALA A 245 8.39 0.50 -8.97
CA ALA A 245 9.11 0.23 -7.74
C ALA A 245 9.73 1.49 -7.11
N ILE A 246 10.17 2.45 -7.93
CA ILE A 246 10.75 3.71 -7.44
C ILE A 246 9.71 4.49 -6.61
N ALA A 247 8.48 4.60 -7.10
CA ALA A 247 7.39 5.26 -6.38
C ALA A 247 7.01 4.51 -5.09
N ALA A 248 6.90 3.18 -5.16
CA ALA A 248 6.57 2.36 -4.00
C ALA A 248 7.71 2.35 -2.95
N MET A 249 8.98 2.40 -3.36
CA MET A 249 10.10 2.59 -2.43
C MET A 249 10.05 3.94 -1.71
N MET A 250 9.57 5.00 -2.38
CA MET A 250 9.39 6.31 -1.76
C MET A 250 8.25 6.30 -0.74
N GLU A 251 7.14 5.62 -1.05
CA GLU A 251 6.03 5.36 -0.12
C GLU A 251 6.56 4.64 1.13
N HIS A 252 7.30 3.53 0.95
CA HIS A 252 7.91 2.79 2.04
C HIS A 252 8.79 3.66 2.96
N ILE A 253 9.64 4.51 2.38
CA ILE A 253 10.49 5.41 3.17
C ILE A 253 9.64 6.41 3.98
N GLY A 254 8.56 6.94 3.38
CA GLY A 254 7.60 7.81 4.05
C GLY A 254 6.91 7.11 5.22
N ASP A 255 6.47 5.88 5.04
CA ASP A 255 5.82 5.07 6.06
C ASP A 255 6.74 4.73 7.23
N ILE A 256 8.00 4.35 6.96
CA ILE A 256 8.99 4.10 8.01
C ILE A 256 9.28 5.37 8.81
N SER A 257 9.28 6.53 8.17
CA SER A 257 9.39 7.83 8.85
C SER A 257 8.18 8.09 9.75
N ALA A 258 6.96 7.85 9.26
CA ALA A 258 5.72 8.00 10.02
C ALA A 258 5.65 7.04 11.22
N ILE A 259 6.04 5.77 11.05
CA ILE A 259 6.14 4.79 12.13
C ILE A 259 7.18 5.22 13.16
N SER A 260 8.31 5.76 12.72
CA SER A 260 9.38 6.26 13.60
C SER A 260 8.86 7.41 14.48
N SER A 261 8.19 8.38 13.89
CA SER A 261 7.57 9.51 14.61
C SER A 261 6.50 9.02 15.59
N THR A 262 5.62 8.11 15.16
CA THR A 262 4.53 7.59 15.99
C THR A 262 5.04 6.82 17.21
N THR A 263 6.13 6.06 17.05
CA THR A 263 6.65 5.20 18.11
C THR A 263 7.71 5.88 18.98
N GLY A 264 8.22 7.03 18.56
CA GLY A 264 9.35 7.70 19.21
C GLY A 264 10.68 6.95 19.05
N LYS A 265 10.80 6.06 18.03
CA LYS A 265 12.03 5.29 17.74
C LYS A 265 12.51 5.58 16.32
N ASN A 266 13.79 5.80 16.13
CA ASN A 266 14.37 6.06 14.81
C ASN A 266 14.68 4.75 14.05
N PHE A 267 13.69 4.21 13.33
CA PHE A 267 13.86 3.00 12.51
C PHE A 267 14.65 3.23 11.23
N ILE A 268 14.87 4.47 10.87
CA ILE A 268 15.69 4.85 9.72
C ILE A 268 17.18 4.55 10.00
N GLU A 269 17.59 4.70 11.26
CA GLU A 269 18.94 4.37 11.72
C GLU A 269 19.05 2.94 12.25
N ASP A 270 18.10 2.50 13.10
CA ASP A 270 18.10 1.19 13.72
C ASP A 270 16.72 0.51 13.61
N PRO A 271 16.57 -0.53 12.83
CA PRO A 271 17.56 -1.40 12.17
C PRO A 271 18.15 -0.83 10.87
N GLY A 272 17.71 0.33 10.42
CA GLY A 272 18.18 1.02 9.24
C GLY A 272 17.32 0.76 7.98
N LEU A 273 17.17 1.77 7.11
CA LEU A 273 16.40 1.67 5.88
C LEU A 273 16.86 0.53 4.95
N HIS A 274 18.15 0.18 4.98
CA HIS A 274 18.64 -0.96 4.21
C HIS A 274 17.98 -2.28 4.60
N ARG A 275 17.55 -2.44 5.87
CA ARG A 275 16.87 -3.65 6.34
C ARG A 275 15.37 -3.60 6.08
N THR A 276 14.75 -2.44 6.22
CA THR A 276 13.32 -2.30 5.94
C THR A 276 13.04 -2.47 4.44
N LEU A 277 13.85 -1.86 3.57
CA LEU A 277 13.77 -2.05 2.12
C LEU A 277 14.10 -3.49 1.70
N LEU A 278 15.10 -4.12 2.34
CA LEU A 278 15.39 -5.54 2.09
C LEU A 278 14.19 -6.43 2.40
N GLY A 279 13.54 -6.19 3.54
CA GLY A 279 12.37 -6.98 3.97
C GLY A 279 11.18 -6.78 3.03
N ASP A 280 10.88 -5.55 2.65
CA ASP A 280 9.78 -5.21 1.74
C ASP A 280 10.03 -5.75 0.32
N GLY A 281 11.25 -5.57 -0.19
CA GLY A 281 11.63 -6.10 -1.51
C GLY A 281 11.59 -7.62 -1.59
N LEU A 282 12.07 -8.33 -0.57
CA LEU A 282 11.99 -9.79 -0.50
C LEU A 282 10.54 -10.26 -0.39
N ALA A 283 9.71 -9.58 0.41
CA ALA A 283 8.28 -9.89 0.53
C ALA A 283 7.56 -9.70 -0.81
N THR A 284 7.84 -8.61 -1.52
CA THR A 284 7.30 -8.32 -2.86
C THR A 284 7.75 -9.35 -3.90
N ALA A 285 9.05 -9.67 -3.95
CA ALA A 285 9.57 -10.66 -4.89
C ALA A 285 8.99 -12.06 -4.63
N LEU A 286 8.88 -12.45 -3.35
CA LEU A 286 8.30 -13.73 -2.97
C LEU A 286 6.81 -13.79 -3.33
N ALA A 287 6.03 -12.74 -3.04
CA ALA A 287 4.63 -12.67 -3.41
C ALA A 287 4.45 -12.80 -4.92
N GLY A 288 5.15 -11.98 -5.71
CA GLY A 288 5.09 -12.03 -7.17
C GLY A 288 5.49 -13.39 -7.75
N MET A 289 6.47 -14.07 -7.16
CA MET A 289 6.91 -15.39 -7.63
C MET A 289 5.80 -16.46 -7.55
N PHE A 290 4.91 -16.36 -6.57
CA PHE A 290 3.90 -17.38 -6.29
C PHE A 290 2.45 -16.91 -6.47
N GLY A 291 2.22 -15.78 -7.13
CA GLY A 291 0.86 -15.37 -7.50
C GLY A 291 0.24 -14.28 -6.63
N GLY A 292 1.00 -13.66 -5.73
CA GLY A 292 0.58 -12.49 -4.97
C GLY A 292 0.98 -11.16 -5.62
N PRO A 293 0.30 -10.05 -5.30
CA PRO A 293 0.70 -8.72 -5.73
C PRO A 293 1.96 -8.24 -5.01
N ALA A 294 2.52 -7.11 -5.45
CA ALA A 294 3.57 -6.43 -4.72
C ALA A 294 3.10 -6.07 -3.30
N ASN A 295 3.98 -6.20 -2.33
CA ASN A 295 3.75 -5.75 -0.96
C ASN A 295 4.26 -4.32 -0.75
N THR A 296 3.74 -3.66 0.27
CA THR A 296 4.24 -2.38 0.79
C THR A 296 3.85 -2.25 2.26
N THR A 297 4.50 -1.35 2.99
CA THR A 297 4.12 -1.00 4.37
C THR A 297 2.78 -0.27 4.39
N TYR A 298 1.98 -0.48 5.46
CA TYR A 298 0.63 0.07 5.58
C TYR A 298 0.53 1.18 6.63
N GLY A 299 0.17 2.37 6.15
CA GLY A 299 -0.13 3.53 6.99
C GLY A 299 -1.34 3.34 7.89
N GLU A 300 -2.34 2.55 7.48
CA GLU A 300 -3.52 2.20 8.27
C GLU A 300 -3.14 1.53 9.59
N ASN A 301 -2.16 0.63 9.55
CA ASN A 301 -1.66 -0.02 10.76
C ASN A 301 -0.88 0.95 11.67
N THR A 302 -0.24 1.96 11.09
CA THR A 302 0.38 3.06 11.86
C THR A 302 -0.67 3.86 12.63
N GLY A 303 -1.86 4.07 12.06
CA GLY A 303 -2.99 4.65 12.76
C GLY A 303 -3.42 3.83 13.98
N VAL A 304 -3.43 2.50 13.89
CA VAL A 304 -3.71 1.61 15.03
C VAL A 304 -2.63 1.74 16.11
N LEU A 305 -1.34 1.81 15.72
CA LEU A 305 -0.24 2.05 16.66
C LEU A 305 -0.44 3.36 17.43
N ALA A 306 -0.77 4.44 16.73
CA ALA A 306 -0.98 5.75 17.32
C ALA A 306 -2.13 5.76 18.36
N LEU A 307 -3.25 5.09 18.03
CA LEU A 307 -4.43 5.05 18.89
C LEU A 307 -4.28 4.09 20.07
N SER A 308 -3.70 2.91 19.86
CA SER A 308 -3.50 1.91 20.91
C SER A 308 -2.31 2.24 21.81
N ARG A 309 -1.34 2.99 21.31
CA ARG A 309 -0.01 3.22 21.88
C ARG A 309 0.75 1.92 22.19
N VAL A 310 0.44 0.83 21.50
CA VAL A 310 1.15 -0.44 21.62
C VAL A 310 2.08 -0.61 20.44
N TYR A 311 3.36 -0.46 20.67
CA TYR A 311 4.40 -0.39 19.64
C TYR A 311 5.22 -1.69 19.52
N ASP A 312 4.72 -2.78 20.09
CA ASP A 312 5.38 -4.08 20.04
C ASP A 312 5.10 -4.79 18.70
N PRO A 313 6.13 -5.13 17.91
CA PRO A 313 5.96 -5.89 16.67
C PRO A 313 5.26 -7.25 16.83
N ARG A 314 5.12 -7.78 18.04
CA ARG A 314 4.40 -9.05 18.29
C ARG A 314 2.93 -8.97 17.91
N VAL A 315 2.28 -7.82 18.16
CA VAL A 315 0.85 -7.66 17.79
C VAL A 315 0.66 -7.65 16.28
N ILE A 316 1.63 -7.11 15.55
CA ILE A 316 1.64 -7.12 14.07
C ILE A 316 1.85 -8.54 13.54
N ARG A 317 2.75 -9.34 14.17
CA ARG A 317 2.94 -10.75 13.78
C ARG A 317 1.69 -11.59 14.02
N LEU A 318 0.92 -11.31 15.08
CA LEU A 318 -0.38 -11.96 15.29
C LEU A 318 -1.36 -11.61 14.16
N ALA A 319 -1.42 -10.35 13.74
CA ALA A 319 -2.23 -9.97 12.58
C ALA A 319 -1.78 -10.71 11.30
N ALA A 320 -0.48 -10.85 11.09
CA ALA A 320 0.08 -11.61 9.97
C ALA A 320 -0.32 -13.10 10.01
N LEU A 321 -0.29 -13.73 11.19
CA LEU A 321 -0.75 -15.11 11.37
C LEU A 321 -2.26 -15.24 11.10
N TYR A 322 -3.08 -14.28 11.54
CA TYR A 322 -4.51 -14.26 11.23
C TYR A 322 -4.77 -14.14 9.74
N ALA A 323 -4.02 -13.29 9.03
CA ALA A 323 -4.12 -13.16 7.57
C ALA A 323 -3.78 -14.48 6.86
N ILE A 324 -2.72 -15.16 7.31
CA ILE A 324 -2.34 -16.50 6.80
C ILE A 324 -3.48 -17.50 7.06
N ILE A 325 -4.07 -17.54 8.25
CA ILE A 325 -5.18 -18.46 8.56
C ILE A 325 -6.38 -18.16 7.64
N LEU A 326 -6.77 -16.90 7.47
CA LEU A 326 -7.87 -16.52 6.60
C LEU A 326 -7.63 -16.88 5.13
N SER A 327 -6.37 -16.89 4.69
CA SER A 327 -6.01 -17.23 3.31
C SER A 327 -6.37 -18.67 2.92
N PHE A 328 -6.55 -19.56 3.89
CA PHE A 328 -6.95 -20.96 3.64
C PHE A 328 -8.47 -21.17 3.55
N SER A 329 -9.27 -20.10 3.47
CA SER A 329 -10.73 -20.20 3.35
C SER A 329 -11.24 -19.76 1.98
N PRO A 330 -11.52 -20.69 1.05
CA PRO A 330 -12.20 -20.37 -0.22
C PRO A 330 -13.57 -19.71 -0.02
N LYS A 331 -14.28 -20.10 1.04
CA LYS A 331 -15.57 -19.49 1.39
C LYS A 331 -15.43 -18.00 1.73
N PHE A 332 -14.35 -17.64 2.41
CA PHE A 332 -14.04 -16.26 2.71
C PHE A 332 -13.67 -15.47 1.43
N ASP A 333 -12.90 -16.08 0.52
CA ASP A 333 -12.58 -15.52 -0.79
C ASP A 333 -13.86 -15.25 -1.61
N ALA A 334 -14.76 -16.24 -1.71
CA ALA A 334 -16.04 -16.09 -2.38
C ALA A 334 -16.92 -15.00 -1.74
N LEU A 335 -16.92 -14.90 -0.39
CA LEU A 335 -17.65 -13.85 0.32
C LEU A 335 -17.13 -12.45 -0.03
N VAL A 336 -15.82 -12.27 -0.11
CA VAL A 336 -15.20 -10.99 -0.48
C VAL A 336 -15.48 -10.66 -1.95
N ASN A 337 -15.43 -11.64 -2.84
CA ASN A 337 -15.75 -11.47 -4.26
C ASN A 337 -17.24 -11.17 -4.51
N SER A 338 -18.14 -11.54 -3.59
CA SER A 338 -19.57 -11.20 -3.67
C SER A 338 -19.89 -9.73 -3.31
N ILE A 339 -18.88 -8.94 -2.90
CA ILE A 339 -19.08 -7.51 -2.58
C ILE A 339 -19.40 -6.74 -3.86
N PRO A 340 -20.57 -6.06 -3.94
CA PRO A 340 -20.94 -5.26 -5.09
C PRO A 340 -19.88 -4.20 -5.44
N THR A 341 -19.56 -4.07 -6.73
CA THR A 341 -18.55 -3.13 -7.26
C THR A 341 -18.77 -1.69 -6.79
N ALA A 342 -20.03 -1.28 -6.60
CA ALA A 342 -20.36 0.04 -6.08
C ALA A 342 -19.82 0.28 -4.66
N ILE A 343 -19.86 -0.74 -3.80
CA ILE A 343 -19.27 -0.66 -2.44
C ILE A 343 -17.77 -0.52 -2.53
N VAL A 344 -17.12 -1.33 -3.39
CA VAL A 344 -15.69 -1.22 -3.68
C VAL A 344 -15.35 0.21 -4.11
N GLY A 345 -16.14 0.79 -5.02
CA GLY A 345 -16.00 2.18 -5.46
C GLY A 345 -16.12 3.18 -4.31
N GLY A 346 -17.16 3.10 -3.49
CA GLY A 346 -17.38 3.99 -2.35
C GLY A 346 -16.25 3.93 -1.32
N VAL A 347 -15.78 2.74 -1.00
CA VAL A 347 -14.62 2.53 -0.12
C VAL A 347 -13.34 3.13 -0.73
N SER A 348 -13.12 2.91 -2.02
CA SER A 348 -11.97 3.43 -2.76
C SER A 348 -11.92 4.96 -2.77
N PHE A 349 -13.06 5.65 -2.83
CA PHE A 349 -13.11 7.11 -2.72
C PHE A 349 -12.42 7.61 -1.47
N VAL A 350 -12.74 7.03 -0.32
CA VAL A 350 -12.15 7.44 0.95
C VAL A 350 -10.70 6.98 1.05
N LEU A 351 -10.42 5.73 0.69
CA LEU A 351 -9.08 5.15 0.81
C LEU A 351 -8.05 5.88 -0.06
N TYR A 352 -8.34 6.13 -1.34
CA TYR A 352 -7.41 6.83 -2.24
C TYR A 352 -7.22 8.28 -1.82
N GLY A 353 -8.30 8.93 -1.34
CA GLY A 353 -8.20 10.26 -0.76
C GLY A 353 -7.29 10.29 0.48
N MET A 354 -7.40 9.27 1.35
CA MET A 354 -6.53 9.15 2.53
C MET A 354 -5.06 8.91 2.15
N ILE A 355 -4.77 8.06 1.15
CA ILE A 355 -3.40 7.88 0.64
C ILE A 355 -2.83 9.22 0.17
N SER A 356 -3.60 9.97 -0.62
CA SER A 356 -3.17 11.30 -1.08
C SER A 356 -2.95 12.27 0.09
N ALA A 357 -3.82 12.26 1.10
CA ALA A 357 -3.69 13.09 2.30
C ALA A 357 -2.42 12.73 3.10
N VAL A 358 -2.02 11.47 3.16
CA VAL A 358 -0.72 11.06 3.76
C VAL A 358 0.45 11.69 3.01
N GLY A 359 0.39 11.76 1.68
CA GLY A 359 1.40 12.47 0.89
C GLY A 359 1.47 13.96 1.21
N VAL A 360 0.31 14.63 1.34
CA VAL A 360 0.23 16.04 1.78
C VAL A 360 0.83 16.18 3.18
N ARG A 361 0.47 15.31 4.10
CA ARG A 361 0.99 15.29 5.45
C ARG A 361 2.52 15.15 5.46
N ASN A 362 3.09 14.30 4.62
CA ASN A 362 4.54 14.13 4.47
C ASN A 362 5.22 15.47 4.11
N VAL A 363 4.64 16.23 3.15
CA VAL A 363 5.16 17.56 2.76
C VAL A 363 5.09 18.56 3.90
N VAL A 364 3.96 18.58 4.63
CA VAL A 364 3.69 19.55 5.71
C VAL A 364 4.54 19.26 6.94
N GLU A 365 4.59 18.01 7.40
CA GLU A 365 5.36 17.61 8.60
C GLU A 365 6.86 17.82 8.42
N ASN A 366 7.35 17.61 7.19
CA ASN A 366 8.76 17.87 6.86
C ASN A 366 9.01 19.35 6.50
N ARG A 367 8.03 20.24 6.67
CA ARG A 367 8.14 21.70 6.41
C ARG A 367 8.77 22.04 5.07
N VAL A 368 8.33 21.34 4.01
CA VAL A 368 8.82 21.61 2.65
C VAL A 368 8.44 23.02 2.26
N ASP A 369 9.43 23.85 2.01
CA ASP A 369 9.22 25.24 1.59
C ASP A 369 8.93 25.31 0.09
N LEU A 370 7.66 25.43 -0.27
CA LEU A 370 7.19 25.58 -1.66
C LEU A 370 7.31 27.02 -2.19
N THR A 371 7.75 27.99 -1.38
CA THR A 371 8.06 29.34 -1.87
C THR A 371 9.39 29.36 -2.64
N LYS A 372 10.25 28.37 -2.42
CA LYS A 372 11.48 28.18 -3.18
C LYS A 372 11.16 27.69 -4.58
N SER A 373 11.57 28.46 -5.60
CA SER A 373 11.34 28.12 -7.02
C SER A 373 11.79 26.70 -7.38
N ARG A 374 12.90 26.22 -6.78
CA ARG A 374 13.40 24.87 -6.98
C ARG A 374 12.36 23.82 -6.57
N ASN A 375 11.85 23.93 -5.35
CA ASN A 375 10.87 22.98 -4.80
C ASN A 375 9.55 23.06 -5.57
N LEU A 376 9.10 24.28 -5.88
CA LEU A 376 7.89 24.50 -6.66
C LEU A 376 7.97 23.80 -8.04
N ILE A 377 9.10 23.95 -8.76
CA ILE A 377 9.31 23.32 -10.07
C ILE A 377 9.33 21.80 -9.95
N ILE A 378 10.01 21.23 -8.95
CA ILE A 378 10.05 19.77 -8.73
C ILE A 378 8.63 19.24 -8.53
N ALA A 379 7.86 19.84 -7.61
CA ALA A 379 6.48 19.43 -7.36
C ALA A 379 5.59 19.58 -8.59
N ALA A 380 5.68 20.70 -9.31
CA ALA A 380 4.88 20.97 -10.51
C ALA A 380 5.14 19.93 -11.61
N VAL A 381 6.40 19.59 -11.87
CA VAL A 381 6.74 18.59 -12.88
C VAL A 381 6.27 17.20 -12.45
N ILE A 382 6.46 16.82 -11.17
CA ILE A 382 5.97 15.54 -10.64
C ILE A 382 4.44 15.42 -10.85
N PHE A 383 3.67 16.46 -10.46
CA PHE A 383 2.21 16.42 -10.57
C PHE A 383 1.74 16.34 -12.03
N VAL A 384 2.31 17.18 -12.91
CA VAL A 384 1.93 17.17 -14.33
C VAL A 384 2.34 15.88 -15.02
N CYS A 385 3.53 15.35 -14.75
CA CYS A 385 3.93 14.06 -15.29
C CYS A 385 3.02 12.92 -14.77
N GLY A 386 2.72 12.89 -13.47
CA GLY A 386 1.92 11.83 -12.87
C GLY A 386 0.49 11.80 -13.37
N LEU A 387 -0.20 12.93 -13.41
CA LEU A 387 -1.59 13.03 -13.84
C LEU A 387 -1.73 13.06 -15.36
N GLY A 388 -0.89 13.86 -16.04
CA GLY A 388 -0.94 14.02 -17.48
C GLY A 388 -0.68 12.72 -18.22
N PHE A 389 0.41 12.02 -17.90
CA PHE A 389 0.70 10.74 -18.54
C PHE A 389 -0.21 9.60 -18.06
N ALA A 390 -0.78 9.67 -16.87
CA ALA A 390 -1.81 8.72 -16.46
C ALA A 390 -3.07 8.84 -17.34
N SER A 391 -3.48 10.09 -17.69
CA SER A 391 -4.66 10.33 -18.53
C SER A 391 -4.45 9.93 -20.00
N THR A 392 -3.22 9.90 -20.48
CA THR A 392 -2.86 9.52 -21.87
C THR A 392 -2.41 8.08 -22.02
N GLY A 393 -2.41 7.28 -20.92
CA GLY A 393 -1.95 5.90 -20.93
C GLY A 393 -0.44 5.71 -20.78
N GLY A 394 0.30 6.79 -20.45
CA GLY A 394 1.76 6.77 -20.32
C GLY A 394 2.50 7.16 -21.60
N ILE A 395 3.81 6.91 -21.61
CA ILE A 395 4.64 7.04 -22.82
C ILE A 395 5.01 5.65 -23.30
N THR A 396 4.62 5.32 -24.53
CA THR A 396 4.99 4.06 -25.17
C THR A 396 6.09 4.33 -26.20
N PHE A 397 7.16 3.54 -26.15
CA PHE A 397 8.24 3.55 -27.13
C PHE A 397 8.65 2.12 -27.45
N THR A 398 9.05 1.87 -28.70
CA THR A 398 9.42 0.55 -29.18
C THR A 398 10.94 0.38 -29.11
N VAL A 399 11.41 -0.67 -28.44
CA VAL A 399 12.82 -1.06 -28.40
C VAL A 399 12.95 -2.46 -29.03
N GLY A 400 13.49 -2.52 -30.24
CA GLY A 400 13.51 -3.76 -30.99
C GLY A 400 12.10 -4.22 -31.38
N SER A 401 11.66 -5.37 -30.87
CA SER A 401 10.31 -5.92 -31.08
C SER A 401 9.38 -5.72 -29.85
N ALA A 402 9.82 -5.03 -28.82
CA ALA A 402 9.07 -4.83 -27.58
C ALA A 402 8.55 -3.40 -27.47
N ASP A 403 7.25 -3.24 -27.24
CA ASP A 403 6.64 -1.98 -26.87
C ASP A 403 6.73 -1.79 -25.36
N ILE A 404 7.36 -0.70 -24.93
CA ILE A 404 7.59 -0.36 -23.54
C ILE A 404 6.70 0.82 -23.18
N THR A 405 5.83 0.64 -22.20
CA THR A 405 4.98 1.72 -21.68
C THR A 405 5.45 2.13 -20.28
N LEU A 406 5.92 3.36 -20.15
CA LEU A 406 6.15 3.97 -18.83
C LEU A 406 4.86 4.61 -18.34
N THR A 407 4.39 4.16 -17.18
CA THR A 407 3.20 4.73 -16.53
C THR A 407 3.47 6.14 -16.03
N GLY A 408 2.42 6.96 -15.90
CA GLY A 408 2.55 8.33 -15.40
C GLY A 408 3.24 8.41 -14.04
N LEU A 409 2.97 7.46 -13.15
CA LEU A 409 3.60 7.40 -11.82
C LEU A 409 5.11 7.10 -11.92
N ALA A 410 5.52 6.19 -12.81
CA ALA A 410 6.93 5.89 -13.04
C ALA A 410 7.67 7.10 -13.61
N ILE A 411 7.06 7.79 -14.58
CA ILE A 411 7.62 9.02 -15.19
C ILE A 411 7.77 10.11 -14.13
N ALA A 412 6.74 10.33 -13.29
CA ALA A 412 6.77 11.31 -12.22
C ALA A 412 7.88 11.04 -11.20
N ALA A 413 8.04 9.76 -10.81
CA ALA A 413 9.07 9.35 -9.87
C ALA A 413 10.48 9.59 -10.43
N LEU A 414 10.73 9.17 -11.67
CA LEU A 414 12.00 9.41 -12.35
C LEU A 414 12.29 10.89 -12.51
N ALA A 415 11.31 11.68 -12.99
CA ALA A 415 11.46 13.12 -13.16
C ALA A 415 11.76 13.83 -11.84
N GLY A 416 11.07 13.48 -10.76
CA GLY A 416 11.29 14.02 -9.43
C GLY A 416 12.71 13.77 -8.92
N VAL A 417 13.21 12.54 -9.02
CA VAL A 417 14.57 12.18 -8.60
C VAL A 417 15.61 12.90 -9.46
N ILE A 418 15.43 12.93 -10.78
CA ILE A 418 16.37 13.57 -11.70
C ILE A 418 16.42 15.09 -11.45
N LEU A 419 15.28 15.78 -11.37
CA LEU A 419 15.24 17.20 -11.10
C LEU A 419 15.83 17.53 -9.73
N ASN A 420 15.53 16.73 -8.71
CA ASN A 420 16.12 16.92 -7.40
C ASN A 420 17.64 16.74 -7.39
N ALA A 421 18.18 15.86 -8.25
CA ALA A 421 19.63 15.66 -8.38
C ALA A 421 20.33 16.78 -9.15
N VAL A 422 19.69 17.30 -10.20
CA VAL A 422 20.30 18.26 -11.14
C VAL A 422 20.14 19.72 -10.70
N LEU A 423 18.97 20.08 -10.13
CA LEU A 423 18.70 21.46 -9.76
C LEU A 423 19.54 21.90 -8.53
N PRO A 424 20.19 23.08 -8.60
CA PRO A 424 20.97 23.61 -7.49
C PRO A 424 20.11 23.98 -6.29
N GLY A 425 20.73 24.17 -5.11
CA GLY A 425 20.03 24.64 -3.90
C GLY A 425 19.31 23.53 -3.14
N ASN A 426 19.79 22.28 -3.21
CA ASN A 426 19.30 21.19 -2.35
C ASN A 426 19.81 21.41 -0.92
N ASP A 427 18.93 21.90 -0.05
CA ASP A 427 19.15 22.18 1.37
C ASP A 427 18.57 21.10 2.31
N TYR A 428 18.04 20.03 1.75
CA TYR A 428 17.50 18.93 2.56
C TYR A 428 18.63 18.22 3.33
N GLU A 429 18.56 18.29 4.66
CA GLU A 429 19.44 17.58 5.57
C GLU A 429 18.66 16.49 6.32
N PHE A 430 18.93 15.25 5.96
CA PHE A 430 18.35 14.11 6.63
C PHE A 430 18.83 13.99 8.09
N GLY A 431 17.89 13.77 9.01
CA GLY A 431 18.18 13.58 10.44
C GLY A 431 18.31 14.87 11.25
N LYS A 432 18.21 16.05 10.66
CA LYS A 432 17.83 17.24 11.43
C LYS A 432 16.34 17.19 11.67
N SER A 433 15.92 16.68 12.83
CA SER A 433 14.59 17.00 13.36
C SER A 433 14.51 18.52 13.41
N VAL A 434 13.62 19.11 12.64
CA VAL A 434 13.23 20.48 12.90
C VAL A 434 12.57 20.39 14.28
N GLU A 435 13.25 20.88 15.33
CA GLU A 435 12.67 21.06 16.64
C GLU A 435 11.41 21.88 16.50
N GLY A 436 10.31 21.25 16.53
CA GLY A 436 8.96 21.79 16.48
C GLY A 436 8.04 20.66 16.82
N ASP A 437 7.64 20.70 18.02
CA ASP A 437 6.57 20.01 18.72
C ASP A 437 5.58 19.24 17.83
N ALA A 438 6.06 18.17 17.18
CA ALA A 438 5.19 17.20 16.50
C ALA A 438 4.56 16.21 17.49
N SER A 439 4.85 16.36 18.78
CA SER A 439 4.13 15.69 19.88
C SER A 439 2.94 16.52 20.38
N ALA A 440 2.71 17.70 19.78
CA ALA A 440 1.60 18.55 20.12
C ALA A 440 0.28 17.87 19.75
N ASP A 441 -0.39 17.35 20.76
CA ASP A 441 -1.83 17.31 20.91
C ASP A 441 -2.66 16.66 19.79
N LEU A 442 -2.45 15.38 19.49
CA LEU A 442 -3.55 14.52 18.99
C LEU A 442 -4.50 14.07 20.13
N GLY A 443 -4.36 14.67 21.30
CA GLY A 443 -5.15 14.36 22.52
C GLY A 443 -6.35 15.25 22.78
N SER A 444 -6.62 16.25 21.94
CA SER A 444 -7.71 17.22 22.18
C SER A 444 -8.55 17.54 20.95
N TYR A 445 -8.99 16.51 20.22
CA TYR A 445 -10.17 16.66 19.36
C TYR A 445 -11.04 15.42 19.39
#